data_77a3928705f3587093b80ac48b0a8521
#
_entry.id   77a3928705f3587093b80ac48b0a8521
#
_cell.length_a   1.000
_cell.length_b   1.000
_cell.length_c   1.000
_cell.angle_alpha   90.00
_cell.angle_beta   90.00
_cell.angle_gamma   90.00
#
_symmetry.space_group_name_H-M   'P 1'
#
loop_
_entity.id
_entity.type
_entity.pdbx_description
1 polymer ?
#
loop_
_entity_poly.entity_id
_entity_poly.type
_entity_poly.pdbx_seq_one_letter_code
_entity_poly.pdbx_strand_id
1 'polypeptide(L)'
;KFKNLSNNKYEELLNIDGIGETQVNSIKIFFSNKTNIKVLNELEKVLNVKNVSIKKNRGILINKTFLITGKLDGISRAEVKSMIEENSGTTVSSVSKKLNYLIVGDKPTKKKVENAKKLKIEIINQNQFLKMLNKTN
;
A
#
# COMPACT_ATOMS: atom_id res chain seq x y z
N LYS A 1 -4.89 -6.27 20.24
CA LYS A 1 -5.78 -5.09 20.16
C LYS A 1 -7.20 -5.44 19.66
N PHE A 2 -7.35 -6.32 18.65
CA PHE A 2 -8.66 -6.67 18.07
C PHE A 2 -9.57 -7.52 18.99
N LYS A 3 -9.03 -8.18 20.01
CA LYS A 3 -9.79 -9.05 20.94
C LYS A 3 -10.88 -8.32 21.73
N ASN A 4 -10.74 -7.02 21.94
CA ASN A 4 -11.61 -6.19 22.78
C ASN A 4 -12.01 -4.87 22.09
N LEU A 5 -12.23 -4.91 20.78
CA LEU A 5 -12.73 -3.74 20.06
C LEU A 5 -14.21 -3.52 20.35
N SER A 6 -14.58 -2.29 20.68
CA SER A 6 -15.97 -1.86 20.70
C SER A 6 -16.54 -1.81 19.28
N ASN A 7 -17.89 -1.87 19.16
CA ASN A 7 -18.55 -1.81 17.84
C ASN A 7 -18.13 -0.57 17.04
N ASN A 8 -18.03 0.59 17.67
CA ASN A 8 -17.59 1.83 16.99
C ASN A 8 -16.20 1.72 16.37
N LYS A 9 -15.27 0.99 17.02
CA LYS A 9 -13.92 0.79 16.48
C LYS A 9 -13.88 -0.17 15.29
N TYR A 10 -14.84 -1.08 15.19
CA TYR A 10 -15.00 -1.88 13.98
C TYR A 10 -15.51 -1.05 12.81
N GLU A 11 -16.37 -0.08 13.07
CA GLU A 11 -16.88 0.85 12.05
C GLU A 11 -15.79 1.78 11.51
N GLU A 12 -14.82 2.18 12.35
CA GLU A 12 -13.64 2.94 11.91
C GLU A 12 -12.83 2.22 10.83
N LEU A 13 -12.88 0.87 10.77
CA LEU A 13 -12.21 0.10 9.73
C LEU A 13 -12.80 0.35 8.33
N LEU A 14 -14.07 0.74 8.24
CA LEU A 14 -14.72 1.08 6.96
C LEU A 14 -14.13 2.35 6.32
N ASN A 15 -13.44 3.19 7.10
CA ASN A 15 -12.75 4.37 6.58
C ASN A 15 -11.41 4.03 5.89
N ILE A 16 -10.97 2.78 5.95
CA ILE A 16 -9.74 2.33 5.33
C ILE A 16 -10.03 1.88 3.90
N ASP A 17 -9.34 2.48 2.93
CA ASP A 17 -9.49 2.11 1.52
C ASP A 17 -9.23 0.60 1.31
N GLY A 18 -10.15 -0.08 0.63
CA GLY A 18 -10.10 -1.52 0.38
C GLY A 18 -10.70 -2.39 1.49
N ILE A 19 -11.20 -1.82 2.60
CA ILE A 19 -11.94 -2.55 3.64
C ILE A 19 -13.43 -2.22 3.55
N GLY A 20 -14.24 -3.23 3.24
CA GLY A 20 -15.70 -3.11 3.17
C GLY A 20 -16.40 -3.84 4.32
N GLU A 21 -17.73 -3.76 4.35
CA GLU A 21 -18.59 -4.38 5.38
C GLU A 21 -18.35 -5.88 5.56
N THR A 22 -18.14 -6.61 4.45
CA THR A 22 -17.88 -8.05 4.48
C THR A 22 -16.63 -8.39 5.27
N GLN A 23 -15.56 -7.65 5.06
CA GLN A 23 -14.29 -7.85 5.78
C GLN A 23 -14.46 -7.49 7.25
N VAL A 24 -15.14 -6.38 7.57
CA VAL A 24 -15.40 -5.96 8.95
C VAL A 24 -16.26 -7.00 9.67
N ASN A 25 -17.30 -7.52 9.04
CA ASN A 25 -18.15 -8.58 9.61
C ASN A 25 -17.37 -9.87 9.84
N SER A 26 -16.51 -10.28 8.91
CA SER A 26 -15.66 -11.45 9.08
C SER A 26 -14.72 -11.31 10.28
N ILE A 27 -14.15 -10.13 10.48
CA ILE A 27 -13.30 -9.81 11.64
C ILE A 27 -14.12 -9.87 12.94
N LYS A 28 -15.32 -9.27 12.97
CA LYS A 28 -16.24 -9.32 14.13
C LYS A 28 -16.57 -10.77 14.51
N ILE A 29 -16.96 -11.60 13.54
CA ILE A 29 -17.30 -13.01 13.74
C ILE A 29 -16.10 -13.78 14.29
N PHE A 30 -14.91 -13.56 13.72
CA PHE A 30 -13.69 -14.22 14.17
C PHE A 30 -13.39 -13.91 15.64
N PHE A 31 -13.43 -12.64 16.05
CA PHE A 31 -13.09 -12.21 17.40
C PHE A 31 -14.23 -12.39 18.42
N SER A 32 -15.46 -12.67 17.99
CA SER A 32 -16.56 -13.07 18.88
C SER A 32 -16.52 -14.56 19.24
N ASN A 33 -15.78 -15.38 18.48
CA ASN A 33 -15.66 -16.80 18.71
C ASN A 33 -14.66 -17.10 19.84
N LYS A 34 -15.17 -17.68 20.94
CA LYS A 34 -14.36 -18.02 22.14
C LYS A 34 -13.20 -18.98 21.83
N THR A 35 -13.39 -19.91 20.89
CA THR A 35 -12.34 -20.87 20.48
C THR A 35 -11.19 -20.14 19.79
N ASN A 36 -11.50 -19.20 18.89
CA ASN A 36 -10.49 -18.39 18.21
C ASN A 36 -9.71 -17.53 19.22
N ILE A 37 -10.40 -16.92 20.18
CA ILE A 37 -9.75 -16.14 21.24
C ILE A 37 -8.82 -17.02 22.09
N LYS A 38 -9.24 -18.26 22.42
CA LYS A 38 -8.39 -19.20 23.16
C LYS A 38 -7.11 -19.52 22.38
N VAL A 39 -7.22 -19.85 21.10
CA VAL A 39 -6.06 -20.12 20.23
C VAL A 39 -5.13 -18.90 20.17
N LEU A 40 -5.67 -17.69 19.99
CA LEU A 40 -4.86 -16.47 19.97
C LEU A 40 -4.12 -16.24 21.30
N ASN A 41 -4.75 -16.53 22.44
CA ASN A 41 -4.13 -16.40 23.74
C ASN A 41 -2.97 -17.40 23.93
N GLU A 42 -3.11 -18.62 23.42
CA GLU A 42 -2.02 -19.61 23.44
C GLU A 42 -0.88 -19.19 22.51
N LEU A 43 -1.18 -18.70 21.33
CA LEU A 43 -0.18 -18.17 20.40
C LEU A 43 0.59 -16.97 20.98
N GLU A 44 -0.06 -16.05 21.68
CA GLU A 44 0.61 -14.93 22.35
C GLU A 44 1.64 -15.36 23.40
N LYS A 45 1.45 -16.52 24.03
CA LYS A 45 2.41 -17.03 25.02
C LYS A 45 3.72 -17.54 24.40
N VAL A 46 3.63 -18.05 23.16
CA VAL A 46 4.76 -18.68 22.46
C VAL A 46 5.38 -17.79 21.39
N LEU A 47 4.66 -16.75 20.94
CA LEU A 47 5.11 -15.83 19.91
C LEU A 47 5.52 -14.48 20.52
N ASN A 48 6.73 -14.05 20.22
CA ASN A 48 7.17 -12.70 20.52
C ASN A 48 6.84 -11.78 19.33
N VAL A 49 5.60 -11.24 19.31
CA VAL A 49 5.16 -10.31 18.27
C VAL A 49 5.83 -8.96 18.51
N LYS A 50 6.89 -8.69 17.79
CA LYS A 50 7.55 -7.38 17.78
C LYS A 50 6.81 -6.42 16.84
N ASN A 51 6.52 -5.22 17.33
CA ASN A 51 6.16 -4.14 16.42
C ASN A 51 7.37 -3.86 15.53
N VAL A 52 7.24 -4.13 14.24
CA VAL A 52 8.20 -3.59 13.28
C VAL A 52 7.98 -2.08 13.29
N SER A 53 8.80 -1.35 14.04
CA SER A 53 8.93 0.07 13.79
C SER A 53 9.52 0.17 12.38
N ILE A 54 8.68 0.50 11.40
CA ILE A 54 9.18 1.02 10.13
C ILE A 54 10.00 2.23 10.56
N LYS A 55 11.34 2.05 10.64
CA LYS A 55 12.22 3.20 10.73
C LYS A 55 11.75 4.08 9.58
N LYS A 56 11.28 5.28 9.90
CA LYS A 56 11.12 6.33 8.91
C LYS A 56 12.54 6.69 8.45
N ASN A 57 13.16 5.76 7.76
CA ASN A 57 14.32 6.08 6.98
C ASN A 57 13.84 7.20 6.06
N ARG A 58 14.58 8.27 6.01
CA ARG A 58 14.36 9.32 5.02
C ARG A 58 14.65 8.70 3.66
N GLY A 59 13.67 7.92 3.16
CA GLY A 59 13.78 7.27 1.87
C GLY A 59 13.89 8.33 0.78
N ILE A 60 14.59 8.00 -0.28
CA ILE A 60 14.83 8.90 -1.43
C ILE A 60 13.56 9.37 -2.12
N LEU A 61 12.42 8.68 -1.88
CA LEU A 61 11.11 9.00 -2.46
C LEU A 61 10.19 9.76 -1.49
N ILE A 62 10.73 10.32 -0.41
CA ILE A 62 9.93 11.07 0.56
C ILE A 62 9.14 12.19 -0.12
N ASN A 63 7.86 12.33 0.25
CA ASN A 63 6.92 13.28 -0.33
C ASN A 63 6.67 13.11 -1.84
N LYS A 64 7.06 11.99 -2.44
CA LYS A 64 6.75 11.67 -3.83
C LYS A 64 5.58 10.70 -3.92
N THR A 65 4.68 10.97 -4.86
CA THR A 65 3.51 10.13 -5.14
C THR A 65 3.64 9.49 -6.51
N PHE A 66 3.28 8.21 -6.57
CA PHE A 66 3.43 7.38 -7.76
C PHE A 66 2.11 6.71 -8.14
N LEU A 67 1.88 6.59 -9.44
CA LEU A 67 0.81 5.79 -10.01
C LEU A 67 1.41 4.81 -11.02
N ILE A 68 1.00 3.55 -10.97
CA ILE A 68 1.48 2.50 -11.87
C ILE A 68 0.39 2.18 -12.89
N THR A 69 0.74 2.13 -14.17
CA THR A 69 -0.18 1.73 -15.25
C THR A 69 0.54 0.87 -16.27
N GLY A 70 -0.17 -0.11 -16.82
CA GLY A 70 0.42 -1.11 -17.73
C GLY A 70 1.01 -2.31 -17.00
N LYS A 71 1.53 -3.28 -17.76
CA LYS A 71 2.22 -4.47 -17.26
C LYS A 71 3.70 -4.15 -17.10
N LEU A 72 4.26 -4.49 -15.96
CA LEU A 72 5.69 -4.37 -15.71
C LEU A 72 6.41 -5.67 -16.09
N ASP A 73 7.66 -5.59 -16.45
CA ASP A 73 8.46 -6.73 -16.88
C ASP A 73 9.30 -7.27 -15.71
N GLY A 74 9.17 -8.58 -15.44
CA GLY A 74 9.92 -9.26 -14.39
C GLY A 74 9.59 -8.84 -12.96
N ILE A 75 8.65 -7.91 -12.74
CA ILE A 75 8.27 -7.39 -11.42
C ILE A 75 6.77 -7.13 -11.35
N SER A 76 6.15 -7.47 -10.24
CA SER A 76 4.73 -7.22 -10.01
C SER A 76 4.47 -5.78 -9.56
N ARG A 77 3.21 -5.33 -9.74
CA ARG A 77 2.79 -4.02 -9.19
C ARG A 77 2.89 -3.96 -7.67
N ALA A 78 2.67 -5.10 -6.99
CA ALA A 78 2.77 -5.18 -5.54
C ALA A 78 4.21 -4.97 -5.07
N GLU A 79 5.18 -5.56 -5.76
CA GLU A 79 6.61 -5.37 -5.46
C GLU A 79 7.04 -3.92 -5.70
N VAL A 80 6.63 -3.30 -6.82
CA VAL A 80 6.95 -1.88 -7.07
C VAL A 80 6.30 -0.98 -6.03
N LYS A 81 5.08 -1.30 -5.58
CA LYS A 81 4.42 -0.59 -4.49
C LYS A 81 5.22 -0.71 -3.19
N SER A 82 5.67 -1.91 -2.82
CA SER A 82 6.52 -2.12 -1.64
C SER A 82 7.82 -1.31 -1.73
N MET A 83 8.50 -1.33 -2.90
CA MET A 83 9.71 -0.54 -3.11
C MET A 83 9.48 0.96 -2.93
N ILE A 84 8.34 1.49 -3.40
CA ILE A 84 7.99 2.90 -3.22
C ILE A 84 7.79 3.20 -1.73
N GLU A 85 7.01 2.37 -1.02
CA GLU A 85 6.68 2.56 0.39
C GLU A 85 7.89 2.40 1.31
N GLU A 86 8.77 1.42 1.05
CA GLU A 86 10.05 1.22 1.75
C GLU A 86 10.97 2.42 1.62
N ASN A 87 10.89 3.14 0.49
CA ASN A 87 11.64 4.36 0.22
C ASN A 87 10.86 5.64 0.62
N SER A 88 9.84 5.53 1.47
CA SER A 88 9.03 6.64 1.98
C SER A 88 8.20 7.39 0.93
N GLY A 89 7.99 6.79 -0.25
CA GLY A 89 7.05 7.26 -1.26
C GLY A 89 5.62 6.79 -0.97
N THR A 90 4.67 7.30 -1.72
CA THR A 90 3.24 6.94 -1.61
C THR A 90 2.70 6.51 -2.96
N THR A 91 1.86 5.47 -2.99
CA THR A 91 1.16 5.06 -4.21
C THR A 91 -0.28 5.56 -4.20
N VAL A 92 -0.78 5.95 -5.37
CA VAL A 92 -2.16 6.40 -5.59
C VAL A 92 -2.82 5.61 -6.72
N SER A 93 -4.16 5.57 -6.74
CA SER A 93 -4.94 4.82 -7.74
C SER A 93 -5.40 5.64 -8.94
N SER A 94 -5.38 6.97 -8.82
CA SER A 94 -5.88 7.89 -9.83
C SER A 94 -4.90 9.01 -10.16
N VAL A 95 -5.02 9.57 -11.38
CA VAL A 95 -4.24 10.72 -11.82
C VAL A 95 -4.86 11.99 -11.25
N SER A 96 -4.09 12.77 -10.51
CA SER A 96 -4.48 14.05 -9.94
C SER A 96 -3.30 15.02 -9.93
N LYS A 97 -3.56 16.31 -9.63
CA LYS A 97 -2.49 17.32 -9.50
C LYS A 97 -1.45 17.01 -8.40
N LYS A 98 -1.77 16.10 -7.49
CA LYS A 98 -0.85 15.66 -6.42
C LYS A 98 0.08 14.52 -6.85
N LEU A 99 -0.14 13.95 -8.04
CA LEU A 99 0.71 12.88 -8.57
C LEU A 99 2.03 13.46 -9.09
N ASN A 100 3.16 12.94 -8.63
CA ASN A 100 4.47 13.34 -9.12
C ASN A 100 4.91 12.51 -10.32
N TYR A 101 4.73 11.18 -10.24
CA TYR A 101 5.24 10.27 -11.26
C TYR A 101 4.20 9.26 -11.71
N LEU A 102 4.05 9.09 -13.03
CA LEU A 102 3.31 7.99 -13.63
C LEU A 102 4.30 6.94 -14.15
N ILE A 103 4.36 5.78 -13.50
CA ILE A 103 5.16 4.64 -13.96
C ILE A 103 4.38 3.89 -15.02
N VAL A 104 4.95 3.79 -16.22
CA VAL A 104 4.32 3.19 -17.40
C VAL A 104 5.04 1.91 -17.79
N GLY A 105 4.30 0.79 -17.76
CA GLY A 105 4.72 -0.50 -18.30
C GLY A 105 4.14 -0.74 -19.70
N ASP A 106 4.10 -2.01 -20.13
CA ASP A 106 3.50 -2.41 -21.40
C ASP A 106 1.98 -2.25 -21.38
N LYS A 107 1.39 -1.84 -22.51
CA LYS A 107 -0.06 -1.61 -22.69
C LYS A 107 -0.70 -0.78 -21.58
N PRO A 108 -0.23 0.46 -21.35
CA PRO A 108 -0.77 1.31 -20.29
C PRO A 108 -2.18 1.80 -20.64
N THR A 109 -2.95 2.15 -19.63
CA THR A 109 -4.28 2.74 -19.81
C THR A 109 -4.15 4.10 -20.49
N LYS A 110 -4.59 4.24 -21.75
CA LYS A 110 -4.50 5.47 -22.55
C LYS A 110 -5.00 6.70 -21.78
N LYS A 111 -6.19 6.62 -21.18
CA LYS A 111 -6.78 7.71 -20.38
C LYS A 111 -5.88 8.19 -19.23
N LYS A 112 -5.16 7.28 -18.55
CA LYS A 112 -4.22 7.67 -17.48
C LYS A 112 -3.02 8.43 -18.03
N VAL A 113 -2.47 7.97 -19.15
CA VAL A 113 -1.34 8.63 -19.82
C VAL A 113 -1.73 10.01 -20.35
N GLU A 114 -2.89 10.14 -20.99
CA GLU A 114 -3.40 11.43 -21.49
C GLU A 114 -3.64 12.43 -20.35
N ASN A 115 -4.27 11.99 -19.27
CA ASN A 115 -4.51 12.84 -18.10
C ASN A 115 -3.20 13.27 -17.42
N ALA A 116 -2.21 12.39 -17.33
CA ALA A 116 -0.90 12.74 -16.81
C ALA A 116 -0.21 13.81 -17.69
N LYS A 117 -0.27 13.66 -19.02
CA LYS A 117 0.25 14.66 -19.97
C LYS A 117 -0.46 16.02 -19.81
N LYS A 118 -1.80 16.04 -19.72
CA LYS A 118 -2.58 17.26 -19.50
C LYS A 118 -2.20 17.99 -18.20
N LEU A 119 -1.89 17.24 -17.17
CA LEU A 119 -1.49 17.78 -15.86
C LEU A 119 0.03 18.00 -15.73
N LYS A 120 0.79 17.80 -16.83
CA LYS A 120 2.27 17.91 -16.85
C LYS A 120 2.97 17.05 -15.80
N ILE A 121 2.39 15.88 -15.50
CA ILE A 121 2.95 14.91 -14.57
C ILE A 121 4.10 14.18 -15.27
N GLU A 122 5.19 13.95 -14.57
CA GLU A 122 6.34 13.24 -15.10
C GLU A 122 6.00 11.76 -15.36
N ILE A 123 6.19 11.33 -16.61
CA ILE A 123 5.92 9.95 -17.05
C ILE A 123 7.27 9.25 -17.16
N ILE A 124 7.44 8.18 -16.39
CA ILE A 124 8.67 7.40 -16.35
C ILE A 124 8.37 5.93 -16.68
N ASN A 125 9.34 5.24 -17.28
CA ASN A 125 9.26 3.80 -17.45
C ASN A 125 9.84 3.05 -16.24
N GLN A 126 9.68 1.73 -16.23
CA GLN A 126 10.19 0.86 -15.16
C GLN A 126 11.69 1.03 -14.90
N ASN A 127 12.51 1.09 -15.95
CA ASN A 127 13.96 1.24 -15.81
C ASN A 127 14.35 2.60 -15.22
N GLN A 128 13.64 3.65 -15.58
CA GLN A 128 13.84 4.97 -14.99
C GLN A 128 13.49 4.98 -13.50
N PHE A 129 12.37 4.32 -13.13
CA PHE A 129 12.01 4.15 -11.73
C PHE A 129 13.07 3.38 -10.93
N LEU A 130 13.54 2.24 -11.45
CA LEU A 130 14.58 1.45 -10.79
C LEU A 130 15.90 2.24 -10.66
N LYS A 131 16.28 3.02 -11.68
CA LYS A 131 17.43 3.92 -11.60
C LYS A 131 17.27 5.01 -10.54
N MET A 132 16.03 5.49 -10.28
CA MET A 132 15.80 6.44 -9.19
C MET A 132 16.09 5.82 -7.83
N LEU A 133 15.79 4.54 -7.63
CA LEU A 133 16.08 3.81 -6.40
C LEU A 133 17.58 3.54 -6.22
N ASN A 134 18.32 3.31 -7.31
CA ASN A 134 19.73 2.93 -7.28
C ASN A 134 20.69 4.11 -7.28
N LYS A 135 20.24 5.36 -7.34
CA LYS A 135 21.12 6.56 -7.34
C LYS A 135 21.76 6.88 -5.99
N THR A 136 21.67 5.99 -5.01
CA THR A 136 22.16 6.22 -3.64
C THR A 136 23.16 5.15 -3.18
N ASN A 137 23.82 4.47 -4.11
CA ASN A 137 25.04 3.66 -3.84
C ASN A 137 26.25 4.32 -4.42
#